data_455ed5425fa904f9d1f6a8be07470c60
#
_entry.id   455ed5425fa904f9d1f6a8be07470c60
#
_cell.length_a   1.000
_cell.length_b   1.000
_cell.length_c   1.000
_cell.angle_alpha   90.00
_cell.angle_beta   90.00
_cell.angle_gamma   90.00
#
_symmetry.space_group_name_H-M   'P 1'
#
loop_
_entity.id
_entity.type
_entity.pdbx_description
1 polymer ?
#
loop_
_entity_poly.entity_id
_entity_poly.type
_entity_poly.pdbx_seq_one_letter_code
_entity_poly.pdbx_strand_id
1 'polypeptide(L)'
;MAEISASAVMKLRNMSGQGMMDCKKALQESAGDLDKAMEILRKKGLATLAKRAERETSNGLVVSKMTDGGKTGVLVSLCCETDFVAKSADFVAAAALLADYALVCPADEGTDALLQTAKDGKVFNDVLTEIVSKTGEKTLVGDYARFKLAGPGLITAYIHFNNKVGTMVQIDVSDPKVAQSEAVKRAMMDIAMHITASKPLALDKSGIDPKVIEQERAVYAEQVKNKPAEIVDRIVDGKMNKFYAENCLLEQPFVKDDSKTVSQVIEEAAKAAVGTATIKRFVRYEVG
;
A
#
# COMPACT_ATOMS: atom_id res chain seq x y z
N MET A 1 45.73 -17.96 7.89
CA MET A 1 44.37 -17.32 7.97
C MET A 1 44.18 -16.93 9.43
N ALA A 2 43.75 -15.70 9.68
CA ALA A 2 43.50 -15.29 11.08
C ALA A 2 42.37 -16.15 11.66
N GLU A 3 42.59 -16.68 12.85
CA GLU A 3 41.58 -17.47 13.56
C GLU A 3 40.50 -16.53 14.07
N ILE A 4 39.31 -16.58 13.44
CA ILE A 4 38.18 -15.72 13.77
C ILE A 4 37.55 -16.26 15.06
N SER A 5 37.56 -15.45 16.13
CA SER A 5 36.95 -15.84 17.40
C SER A 5 35.43 -15.95 17.32
N ALA A 6 34.86 -16.88 18.07
CA ALA A 6 33.41 -17.02 18.17
C ALA A 6 32.74 -15.73 18.68
N SER A 7 33.41 -14.98 19.55
CA SER A 7 32.93 -13.68 20.06
C SER A 7 32.82 -12.61 18.95
N ALA A 8 33.79 -12.55 18.03
CA ALA A 8 33.75 -11.63 16.88
C ALA A 8 32.59 -11.98 15.94
N VAL A 9 32.37 -13.29 15.70
CA VAL A 9 31.21 -13.75 14.89
C VAL A 9 29.89 -13.38 15.55
N MET A 10 29.74 -13.58 16.84
CA MET A 10 28.56 -13.19 17.61
C MET A 10 28.35 -11.68 17.58
N LYS A 11 29.43 -10.89 17.74
CA LYS A 11 29.35 -9.43 17.67
C LYS A 11 28.83 -8.97 16.27
N LEU A 12 29.44 -9.49 15.21
CA LEU A 12 29.01 -9.16 13.84
C LEU A 12 27.57 -9.60 13.57
N ARG A 13 27.18 -10.78 14.07
CA ARG A 13 25.80 -11.26 13.98
C ARG A 13 24.81 -10.33 14.69
N ASN A 14 25.11 -9.90 15.89
CA ASN A 14 24.24 -8.97 16.64
C ASN A 14 24.13 -7.62 15.96
N MET A 15 25.18 -7.15 15.29
CA MET A 15 25.18 -5.89 14.52
C MET A 15 24.42 -6.02 13.19
N SER A 16 24.63 -7.12 12.46
CA SER A 16 24.13 -7.30 11.10
C SER A 16 22.82 -8.07 11.01
N GLY A 17 22.47 -8.86 12.05
CA GLY A 17 21.36 -9.81 12.02
C GLY A 17 21.54 -10.98 11.05
N GLN A 18 22.73 -11.14 10.44
CA GLN A 18 23.00 -12.16 9.43
C GLN A 18 23.24 -13.54 10.02
N GLY A 19 23.19 -14.59 9.18
CA GLY A 19 23.49 -15.96 9.60
C GLY A 19 24.93 -16.11 10.12
N MET A 20 25.14 -16.98 11.14
CA MET A 20 26.45 -17.23 11.76
C MET A 20 27.54 -17.56 10.75
N MET A 21 27.22 -18.37 9.73
CA MET A 21 28.19 -18.80 8.72
C MET A 21 28.57 -17.68 7.77
N ASP A 22 27.62 -16.78 7.47
CA ASP A 22 27.88 -15.61 6.63
C ASP A 22 28.72 -14.58 7.35
N CYS A 23 28.44 -14.34 8.64
CA CYS A 23 29.27 -13.50 9.50
C CYS A 23 30.70 -14.06 9.63
N LYS A 24 30.84 -15.39 9.82
CA LYS A 24 32.17 -16.02 9.88
C LYS A 24 32.96 -15.85 8.59
N LYS A 25 32.34 -16.11 7.43
CA LYS A 25 32.96 -15.92 6.11
C LYS A 25 33.37 -14.47 5.88
N ALA A 26 32.47 -13.53 6.15
CA ALA A 26 32.75 -12.09 5.99
C ALA A 26 33.91 -11.63 6.88
N LEU A 27 34.01 -12.11 8.13
CA LEU A 27 35.14 -11.84 9.03
C LEU A 27 36.43 -12.48 8.52
N GLN A 28 36.38 -13.69 7.96
CA GLN A 28 37.55 -14.33 7.35
C GLN A 28 38.08 -13.53 6.16
N GLU A 29 37.19 -13.08 5.26
CA GLU A 29 37.52 -12.27 4.09
C GLU A 29 38.04 -10.88 4.46
N SER A 30 37.54 -10.29 5.56
CA SER A 30 37.95 -8.98 6.07
C SER A 30 39.15 -9.05 7.05
N ALA A 31 39.74 -10.24 7.26
CA ALA A 31 40.79 -10.45 8.24
C ALA A 31 40.44 -10.00 9.66
N GLY A 32 39.15 -10.12 10.03
CA GLY A 32 38.63 -9.76 11.35
C GLY A 32 38.14 -8.33 11.51
N ASP A 33 38.25 -7.52 10.46
CA ASP A 33 37.75 -6.14 10.43
C ASP A 33 36.21 -6.13 10.34
N LEU A 34 35.53 -5.61 11.37
CA LEU A 34 34.08 -5.61 11.49
C LEU A 34 33.41 -4.71 10.43
N ASP A 35 34.00 -3.54 10.13
CA ASP A 35 33.40 -2.59 9.17
C ASP A 35 33.49 -3.13 7.74
N LYS A 36 34.64 -3.69 7.38
CA LYS A 36 34.80 -4.38 6.08
C LYS A 36 33.90 -5.63 6.00
N ALA A 37 33.73 -6.37 7.08
CA ALA A 37 32.84 -7.51 7.11
C ALA A 37 31.37 -7.09 6.88
N MET A 38 30.93 -5.97 7.47
CA MET A 38 29.61 -5.39 7.20
C MET A 38 29.45 -5.00 5.72
N GLU A 39 30.47 -4.42 5.11
CA GLU A 39 30.46 -4.07 3.67
C GLU A 39 30.36 -5.33 2.79
N ILE A 40 31.06 -6.40 3.13
CA ILE A 40 30.99 -7.69 2.43
C ILE A 40 29.56 -8.25 2.51
N LEU A 41 28.93 -8.22 3.70
CA LEU A 41 27.56 -8.67 3.88
C LEU A 41 26.56 -7.83 3.06
N ARG A 42 26.76 -6.51 2.98
CA ARG A 42 25.96 -5.63 2.13
C ARG A 42 26.10 -5.96 0.63
N LYS A 43 27.33 -6.17 0.16
CA LYS A 43 27.58 -6.60 -1.24
C LYS A 43 26.93 -7.94 -1.55
N LYS A 44 26.89 -8.85 -0.58
CA LYS A 44 26.17 -10.14 -0.71
C LYS A 44 24.67 -9.94 -0.89
N GLY A 45 24.05 -9.02 -0.15
CA GLY A 45 22.64 -8.68 -0.29
C GLY A 45 22.32 -8.17 -1.69
N LEU A 46 23.13 -7.26 -2.24
CA LEU A 46 23.00 -6.76 -3.60
C LEU A 46 23.13 -7.88 -4.65
N ALA A 47 24.10 -8.79 -4.47
CA ALA A 47 24.26 -9.94 -5.35
C ALA A 47 23.07 -10.92 -5.29
N THR A 48 22.43 -11.06 -4.12
CA THR A 48 21.22 -11.85 -3.95
C THR A 48 20.05 -11.21 -4.69
N LEU A 49 19.87 -9.89 -4.57
CA LEU A 49 18.85 -9.13 -5.33
C LEU A 49 19.01 -9.34 -6.84
N ALA A 50 20.23 -9.18 -7.35
CA ALA A 50 20.51 -9.36 -8.79
C ALA A 50 20.18 -10.78 -9.28
N LYS A 51 20.57 -11.80 -8.52
CA LYS A 51 20.30 -13.22 -8.86
C LYS A 51 18.81 -13.58 -8.83
N ARG A 52 18.01 -12.84 -8.06
CA ARG A 52 16.59 -13.10 -7.86
C ARG A 52 15.69 -12.07 -8.54
N ALA A 53 16.24 -11.23 -9.42
CA ALA A 53 15.51 -10.15 -10.06
C ALA A 53 14.22 -10.62 -10.78
N GLU A 54 14.26 -11.82 -11.37
CA GLU A 54 13.11 -12.40 -12.09
C GLU A 54 12.14 -13.21 -11.20
N ARG A 55 12.44 -13.36 -9.90
CA ARG A 55 11.54 -14.07 -8.98
C ARG A 55 10.28 -13.25 -8.73
N GLU A 56 9.14 -13.93 -8.71
CA GLU A 56 7.87 -13.31 -8.30
C GLU A 56 7.84 -13.05 -6.79
N THR A 57 7.22 -11.96 -6.40
CA THR A 57 7.03 -11.55 -5.01
C THR A 57 5.53 -11.45 -4.71
N SER A 58 4.88 -12.62 -4.66
CA SER A 58 3.43 -12.76 -4.46
C SER A 58 3.01 -12.75 -2.97
N ASN A 59 3.94 -12.53 -2.05
CA ASN A 59 3.65 -12.41 -0.63
C ASN A 59 4.18 -11.09 -0.09
N GLY A 60 3.73 -10.70 1.11
CA GLY A 60 4.15 -9.46 1.73
C GLY A 60 3.14 -8.91 2.71
N LEU A 61 3.31 -7.63 3.05
CA LEU A 61 2.45 -6.90 3.98
C LEU A 61 2.09 -5.53 3.40
N VAL A 62 0.84 -5.15 3.57
CA VAL A 62 0.38 -3.76 3.42
C VAL A 62 0.34 -3.13 4.81
N VAL A 63 0.96 -1.97 4.96
CA VAL A 63 1.00 -1.24 6.22
C VAL A 63 0.60 0.22 6.00
N SER A 64 0.05 0.82 7.03
CA SER A 64 -0.31 2.24 7.04
C SER A 64 0.25 2.94 8.27
N LYS A 65 0.52 4.23 8.14
CA LYS A 65 0.90 5.08 9.27
C LYS A 65 0.32 6.48 9.10
N MET A 66 -0.07 7.07 10.21
CA MET A 66 -0.56 8.45 10.27
C MET A 66 0.38 9.31 11.10
N THR A 67 0.51 10.60 10.75
CA THR A 67 1.16 11.57 11.63
C THR A 67 0.26 11.91 12.81
N ASP A 68 0.83 12.45 13.88
CA ASP A 68 0.10 13.00 15.00
C ASP A 68 -0.91 14.05 14.51
N GLY A 69 -2.17 13.89 14.89
CA GLY A 69 -3.28 14.73 14.44
C GLY A 69 -3.88 14.33 13.08
N GLY A 70 -3.44 13.23 12.44
CA GLY A 70 -4.08 12.65 11.24
C GLY A 70 -4.01 13.51 9.98
N LYS A 71 -3.09 14.50 9.93
CA LYS A 71 -2.96 15.41 8.77
C LYS A 71 -2.25 14.80 7.57
N THR A 72 -1.43 13.78 7.81
CA THR A 72 -0.73 13.04 6.76
C THR A 72 -0.90 11.55 7.04
N GLY A 73 -1.23 10.79 6.02
CA GLY A 73 -1.32 9.34 6.07
C GLY A 73 -0.53 8.71 4.93
N VAL A 74 -0.01 7.51 5.18
CA VAL A 74 0.65 6.69 4.17
C VAL A 74 0.05 5.30 4.15
N LEU A 75 -0.02 4.74 2.96
CA LEU A 75 -0.28 3.32 2.70
C LEU A 75 0.85 2.82 1.81
N VAL A 76 1.46 1.70 2.19
CA VAL A 76 2.60 1.15 1.46
C VAL A 76 2.63 -0.36 1.59
N SER A 77 3.12 -1.05 0.55
CA SER A 77 3.31 -2.50 0.56
C SER A 77 4.78 -2.86 0.48
N LEU A 78 5.18 -3.87 1.26
CA LEU A 78 6.47 -4.54 1.18
C LEU A 78 6.23 -5.98 0.75
N CYS A 79 6.86 -6.40 -0.35
CA CYS A 79 6.63 -7.68 -1.00
C CYS A 79 7.85 -8.60 -0.88
N CYS A 80 7.62 -9.91 -0.77
CA CYS A 80 8.65 -10.97 -0.72
C CYS A 80 8.18 -12.23 -1.47
N GLU A 81 9.06 -13.23 -1.59
CA GLU A 81 8.76 -14.45 -2.33
C GLU A 81 7.79 -15.38 -1.57
N THR A 82 7.96 -15.53 -0.24
CA THR A 82 7.20 -16.51 0.55
C THR A 82 6.44 -15.89 1.72
N ASP A 83 5.41 -16.60 2.15
CA ASP A 83 4.63 -16.23 3.35
C ASP A 83 5.42 -16.44 4.65
N PHE A 84 6.42 -17.32 4.65
CA PHE A 84 7.33 -17.52 5.79
C PHE A 84 8.12 -16.25 6.08
N VAL A 85 8.71 -15.64 5.04
CA VAL A 85 9.43 -14.37 5.18
C VAL A 85 8.48 -13.25 5.55
N ALA A 86 7.31 -13.16 4.91
CA ALA A 86 6.29 -12.14 5.22
C ALA A 86 5.87 -12.13 6.70
N LYS A 87 5.88 -13.29 7.36
CA LYS A 87 5.53 -13.47 8.78
C LYS A 87 6.73 -13.32 9.74
N SER A 88 7.96 -13.22 9.22
CA SER A 88 9.15 -13.11 10.06
C SER A 88 9.21 -11.76 10.78
N ALA A 89 9.76 -11.75 12.01
CA ALA A 89 9.87 -10.52 12.80
C ALA A 89 10.69 -9.43 12.11
N ASP A 90 11.76 -9.81 11.40
CA ASP A 90 12.60 -8.87 10.65
C ASP A 90 11.83 -8.21 9.51
N PHE A 91 11.01 -8.97 8.78
CA PHE A 91 10.20 -8.44 7.67
C PHE A 91 9.06 -7.53 8.18
N VAL A 92 8.37 -7.93 9.25
CA VAL A 92 7.34 -7.11 9.88
C VAL A 92 7.92 -5.77 10.39
N ALA A 93 9.10 -5.81 11.03
CA ALA A 93 9.79 -4.60 11.46
C ALA A 93 10.22 -3.72 10.29
N ALA A 94 10.68 -4.33 9.18
CA ALA A 94 11.03 -3.59 7.97
C ALA A 94 9.81 -2.94 7.31
N ALA A 95 8.65 -3.60 7.27
CA ALA A 95 7.41 -3.02 6.75
C ALA A 95 6.95 -1.83 7.61
N ALA A 96 7.03 -1.94 8.93
CA ALA A 96 6.73 -0.82 9.83
C ALA A 96 7.71 0.36 9.62
N LEU A 97 9.00 0.07 9.47
CA LEU A 97 10.03 1.08 9.18
C LEU A 97 9.81 1.73 7.81
N LEU A 98 9.40 0.96 6.79
CA LEU A 98 9.03 1.49 5.47
C LEU A 98 7.94 2.58 5.58
N ALA A 99 6.92 2.38 6.41
CA ALA A 99 5.89 3.37 6.63
C ALA A 99 6.44 4.66 7.28
N ASP A 100 7.50 4.56 8.11
CA ASP A 100 8.18 5.73 8.66
C ASP A 100 8.92 6.54 7.59
N TYR A 101 9.60 5.86 6.67
CA TYR A 101 10.23 6.49 5.50
C TYR A 101 9.19 7.10 4.56
N ALA A 102 8.07 6.42 4.35
CA ALA A 102 6.97 6.89 3.52
C ALA A 102 6.38 8.22 4.03
N LEU A 103 6.27 8.41 5.35
CA LEU A 103 5.81 9.69 5.94
C LEU A 103 6.70 10.89 5.60
N VAL A 104 8.02 10.69 5.49
CA VAL A 104 9.00 11.76 5.22
C VAL A 104 9.45 11.80 3.76
N CYS A 105 8.97 10.89 2.92
CA CYS A 105 9.28 10.89 1.49
C CYS A 105 8.88 12.20 0.84
N PRO A 106 9.70 12.81 -0.02
CA PRO A 106 9.35 14.08 -0.68
C PRO A 106 8.24 13.94 -1.73
N ALA A 107 8.06 12.74 -2.32
CA ALA A 107 7.00 12.44 -3.27
C ALA A 107 5.76 11.87 -2.57
N ASP A 108 4.58 12.06 -3.15
CA ASP A 108 3.31 11.53 -2.63
C ASP A 108 2.98 10.12 -3.16
N GLU A 109 3.68 9.70 -4.22
CA GLU A 109 3.53 8.39 -4.86
C GLU A 109 4.84 8.02 -5.59
N GLY A 110 4.95 6.76 -6.02
CA GLY A 110 6.12 6.25 -6.73
C GLY A 110 7.20 5.70 -5.79
N THR A 111 7.60 4.47 -6.08
CA THR A 111 8.52 3.70 -5.21
C THR A 111 9.96 4.18 -5.29
N ASP A 112 10.39 4.75 -6.43
CA ASP A 112 11.78 5.20 -6.63
C ASP A 112 12.17 6.30 -5.65
N ALA A 113 11.30 7.31 -5.47
CA ALA A 113 11.55 8.38 -4.51
C ALA A 113 11.61 7.85 -3.07
N LEU A 114 10.74 6.89 -2.74
CA LEU A 114 10.71 6.26 -1.43
C LEU A 114 11.99 5.44 -1.16
N LEU A 115 12.48 4.70 -2.14
CA LEU A 115 13.74 3.96 -2.04
C LEU A 115 14.95 4.87 -1.79
N GLN A 116 14.94 6.08 -2.34
CA GLN A 116 16.00 7.08 -2.15
C GLN A 116 15.80 7.97 -0.92
N THR A 117 14.67 7.83 -0.23
CA THR A 117 14.39 8.62 0.97
C THR A 117 15.36 8.27 2.08
N ALA A 118 15.98 9.28 2.66
CA ALA A 118 16.87 9.15 3.81
C ALA A 118 16.14 9.52 5.11
N LYS A 119 16.34 8.73 6.14
CA LYS A 119 15.85 8.98 7.50
C LYS A 119 16.91 8.52 8.50
N ASP A 120 17.23 9.36 9.49
CA ASP A 120 18.22 9.08 10.51
C ASP A 120 19.61 8.68 9.94
N GLY A 121 19.99 9.32 8.82
CA GLY A 121 21.27 9.08 8.15
C GLY A 121 21.34 7.83 7.27
N LYS A 122 20.22 7.10 7.09
CA LYS A 122 20.17 5.86 6.30
C LYS A 122 19.12 5.98 5.19
N VAL A 123 19.46 5.50 3.99
CA VAL A 123 18.55 5.45 2.83
C VAL A 123 17.74 4.15 2.89
N PHE A 124 16.44 4.19 2.52
CA PHE A 124 15.61 2.98 2.60
C PHE A 124 16.12 1.83 1.72
N ASN A 125 16.70 2.12 0.57
CA ASN A 125 17.31 1.10 -0.29
C ASN A 125 18.43 0.29 0.43
N ASP A 126 19.15 0.91 1.36
CA ASP A 126 20.13 0.20 2.19
C ASP A 126 19.45 -0.73 3.20
N VAL A 127 18.35 -0.28 3.80
CA VAL A 127 17.52 -1.11 4.68
C VAL A 127 16.98 -2.33 3.91
N LEU A 128 16.46 -2.10 2.70
CA LEU A 128 15.96 -3.17 1.84
C LEU A 128 17.04 -4.21 1.52
N THR A 129 18.26 -3.74 1.18
CA THR A 129 19.41 -4.61 0.92
C THR A 129 19.78 -5.47 2.14
N GLU A 130 19.69 -4.92 3.35
CA GLU A 130 19.92 -5.67 4.58
C GLU A 130 18.86 -6.75 4.80
N ILE A 131 17.58 -6.45 4.56
CA ILE A 131 16.50 -7.44 4.67
C ILE A 131 16.70 -8.59 3.68
N VAL A 132 17.00 -8.28 2.41
CA VAL A 132 17.31 -9.30 1.40
C VAL A 132 18.50 -10.16 1.81
N SER A 133 19.53 -9.54 2.35
CA SER A 133 20.71 -10.27 2.85
C SER A 133 20.36 -11.20 4.02
N LYS A 134 19.48 -10.78 4.92
CA LYS A 134 19.04 -11.59 6.09
C LYS A 134 18.13 -12.74 5.67
N THR A 135 17.13 -12.46 4.86
CA THR A 135 16.09 -13.45 4.48
C THR A 135 16.54 -14.37 3.34
N GLY A 136 17.47 -13.90 2.51
CA GLY A 136 17.88 -14.60 1.30
C GLY A 136 16.83 -14.60 0.20
N GLU A 137 15.71 -13.85 0.35
CA GLU A 137 14.64 -13.71 -0.63
C GLU A 137 14.64 -12.33 -1.26
N LYS A 138 14.13 -12.24 -2.50
CA LYS A 138 13.82 -10.97 -3.14
C LYS A 138 12.77 -10.24 -2.30
N THR A 139 13.07 -9.01 -1.96
CA THR A 139 12.16 -8.11 -1.27
C THR A 139 12.12 -6.80 -2.03
N LEU A 140 10.93 -6.22 -2.22
CA LEU A 140 10.76 -4.94 -2.91
C LEU A 140 9.62 -4.14 -2.28
N VAL A 141 9.65 -2.83 -2.48
CA VAL A 141 8.50 -1.95 -2.25
C VAL A 141 7.53 -2.15 -3.41
N GLY A 142 6.30 -2.57 -3.13
CA GLY A 142 5.26 -2.75 -4.14
C GLY A 142 4.59 -1.43 -4.48
N ASP A 143 3.59 -1.04 -3.71
CA ASP A 143 2.84 0.19 -3.91
C ASP A 143 3.09 1.19 -2.80
N TYR A 144 2.95 2.49 -3.12
CA TYR A 144 3.11 3.57 -2.17
C TYR A 144 2.20 4.74 -2.51
N ALA A 145 1.50 5.26 -1.49
CA ALA A 145 0.83 6.55 -1.55
C ALA A 145 0.92 7.28 -0.22
N ARG A 146 1.03 8.60 -0.31
CA ARG A 146 0.93 9.52 0.81
C ARG A 146 -0.19 10.51 0.55
N PHE A 147 -1.09 10.63 1.51
CA PHE A 147 -2.12 11.66 1.52
C PHE A 147 -1.76 12.74 2.53
N LYS A 148 -1.98 13.98 2.16
CA LYS A 148 -1.80 15.15 3.02
C LYS A 148 -3.01 16.05 2.90
N LEU A 149 -3.58 16.45 4.04
CA LEU A 149 -4.70 17.38 4.08
C LEU A 149 -4.19 18.78 3.76
N ALA A 150 -4.82 19.43 2.77
CA ALA A 150 -4.58 20.84 2.45
C ALA A 150 -5.50 21.79 3.23
N GLY A 151 -6.62 21.27 3.75
CA GLY A 151 -7.63 22.01 4.49
C GLY A 151 -8.34 21.10 5.51
N PRO A 152 -9.54 21.51 5.98
CA PRO A 152 -10.34 20.66 6.85
C PRO A 152 -10.68 19.33 6.17
N GLY A 153 -10.41 18.22 6.82
CA GLY A 153 -10.61 16.88 6.26
C GLY A 153 -10.25 15.78 7.25
N LEU A 154 -10.39 14.56 6.80
CA LEU A 154 -10.00 13.35 7.52
C LEU A 154 -9.36 12.34 6.56
N ILE A 155 -8.27 11.74 6.99
CA ILE A 155 -7.66 10.58 6.34
C ILE A 155 -7.90 9.37 7.24
N THR A 156 -8.38 8.29 6.66
CA THR A 156 -8.60 7.01 7.36
C THR A 156 -7.94 5.90 6.58
N ALA A 157 -7.26 4.99 7.26
CA ALA A 157 -6.74 3.77 6.68
C ALA A 157 -7.33 2.55 7.38
N TYR A 158 -7.57 1.50 6.60
CA TYR A 158 -7.97 0.18 7.09
C TYR A 158 -7.00 -0.86 6.54
N ILE A 159 -6.44 -1.67 7.42
CA ILE A 159 -5.62 -2.84 7.06
C ILE A 159 -6.43 -4.08 7.41
N HIS A 160 -6.62 -4.94 6.43
CA HIS A 160 -7.35 -6.18 6.65
C HIS A 160 -6.57 -7.13 7.57
N PHE A 161 -7.27 -8.00 8.31
CA PHE A 161 -6.69 -8.81 9.39
C PHE A 161 -5.49 -9.68 8.97
N ASN A 162 -5.41 -10.03 7.67
CA ASN A 162 -4.29 -10.81 7.11
C ASN A 162 -3.09 -9.95 6.70
N ASN A 163 -3.17 -8.62 6.83
CA ASN A 163 -2.20 -7.62 6.41
C ASN A 163 -1.82 -7.67 4.92
N LYS A 164 -2.61 -8.37 4.08
CA LYS A 164 -2.36 -8.46 2.64
C LYS A 164 -3.10 -7.41 1.83
N VAL A 165 -4.13 -6.80 2.39
CA VAL A 165 -4.93 -5.76 1.75
C VAL A 165 -5.05 -4.58 2.67
N GLY A 166 -4.88 -3.39 2.12
CA GLY A 166 -5.10 -2.15 2.83
C GLY A 166 -5.74 -1.08 1.95
N THR A 167 -6.45 -0.19 2.57
CA THR A 167 -7.11 0.95 1.93
C THR A 167 -6.82 2.22 2.72
N MET A 168 -6.61 3.31 2.01
CA MET A 168 -6.55 4.64 2.59
C MET A 168 -7.51 5.56 1.83
N VAL A 169 -8.33 6.32 2.54
CA VAL A 169 -9.35 7.21 1.99
C VAL A 169 -9.28 8.57 2.65
N GLN A 170 -9.47 9.63 1.86
CA GLN A 170 -9.48 11.02 2.29
C GLN A 170 -10.82 11.66 1.98
N ILE A 171 -11.37 12.40 2.96
CA ILE A 171 -12.47 13.34 2.73
C ILE A 171 -12.02 14.77 2.98
N ASP A 172 -12.63 15.69 2.27
CA ASP A 172 -12.67 17.11 2.60
C ASP A 172 -14.00 17.40 3.31
N VAL A 173 -13.98 18.27 4.31
CA VAL A 173 -15.16 18.64 5.10
C VAL A 173 -15.32 20.14 5.19
N SER A 174 -16.56 20.62 5.42
CA SER A 174 -16.86 22.06 5.54
C SER A 174 -16.29 22.71 6.79
N ASP A 175 -16.10 21.97 7.87
CA ASP A 175 -15.60 22.47 9.16
C ASP A 175 -14.79 21.38 9.87
N PRO A 176 -13.68 21.70 10.56
CA PRO A 176 -12.89 20.73 11.31
C PRO A 176 -13.69 19.91 12.33
N LYS A 177 -14.77 20.46 12.89
CA LYS A 177 -15.66 19.75 13.84
C LYS A 177 -16.33 18.54 13.18
N VAL A 178 -16.64 18.62 11.89
CA VAL A 178 -17.23 17.51 11.12
C VAL A 178 -16.26 16.32 11.06
N ALA A 179 -14.97 16.58 10.81
CA ALA A 179 -13.94 15.54 10.82
C ALA A 179 -13.72 14.90 12.21
N GLN A 180 -14.05 15.60 13.28
CA GLN A 180 -13.94 15.11 14.65
C GLN A 180 -15.16 14.30 15.10
N SER A 181 -16.27 14.40 14.37
CA SER A 181 -17.52 13.68 14.70
C SER A 181 -17.30 12.16 14.66
N GLU A 182 -17.78 11.47 15.69
CA GLU A 182 -17.70 9.99 15.74
C GLU A 182 -18.56 9.33 14.64
N ALA A 183 -19.65 9.98 14.20
CA ALA A 183 -20.43 9.49 13.07
C ALA A 183 -19.64 9.50 11.78
N VAL A 184 -18.90 10.58 11.51
CA VAL A 184 -18.03 10.71 10.32
C VAL A 184 -16.83 9.75 10.38
N LYS A 185 -16.16 9.66 11.52
CA LYS A 185 -15.05 8.71 11.71
C LYS A 185 -15.48 7.26 11.49
N ARG A 186 -16.66 6.89 12.02
CA ARG A 186 -17.24 5.55 11.81
C ARG A 186 -17.58 5.32 10.35
N ALA A 187 -18.27 6.26 9.70
CA ALA A 187 -18.59 6.16 8.27
C ALA A 187 -17.33 6.01 7.42
N MET A 188 -16.26 6.79 7.72
CA MET A 188 -14.98 6.68 7.02
C MET A 188 -14.31 5.32 7.19
N MET A 189 -14.31 4.75 8.39
CA MET A 189 -13.78 3.41 8.63
C MET A 189 -14.60 2.35 7.88
N ASP A 190 -15.92 2.48 7.88
CA ASP A 190 -16.82 1.56 7.18
C ASP A 190 -16.67 1.67 5.65
N ILE A 191 -16.43 2.87 5.11
CA ILE A 191 -16.12 3.11 3.70
C ILE A 191 -14.75 2.50 3.35
N ALA A 192 -13.73 2.63 4.20
CA ALA A 192 -12.43 2.00 3.97
C ALA A 192 -12.54 0.46 3.93
N MET A 193 -13.36 -0.13 4.79
CA MET A 193 -13.68 -1.56 4.74
C MET A 193 -14.45 -1.92 3.46
N HIS A 194 -15.43 -1.09 3.06
CA HIS A 194 -16.17 -1.26 1.80
C HIS A 194 -15.23 -1.29 0.60
N ILE A 195 -14.32 -0.30 0.46
CA ILE A 195 -13.34 -0.24 -0.63
C ILE A 195 -12.47 -1.51 -0.66
N THR A 196 -12.07 -2.00 0.53
CA THR A 196 -11.29 -3.24 0.65
C THR A 196 -12.02 -4.44 0.04
N ALA A 197 -13.33 -4.56 0.32
CA ALA A 197 -14.17 -5.68 -0.13
C ALA A 197 -14.65 -5.52 -1.57
N SER A 198 -15.14 -4.33 -1.95
CA SER A 198 -15.83 -4.10 -3.23
C SER A 198 -14.91 -3.72 -4.38
N LYS A 199 -13.62 -3.42 -4.11
CA LYS A 199 -12.57 -3.16 -5.12
C LYS A 199 -13.00 -2.13 -6.21
N PRO A 200 -13.49 -0.94 -5.88
CA PRO A 200 -13.87 0.04 -6.88
C PRO A 200 -12.67 0.43 -7.76
N LEU A 201 -12.91 0.61 -9.07
CA LEU A 201 -11.89 1.01 -10.03
C LEU A 201 -11.57 2.50 -9.95
N ALA A 202 -12.59 3.32 -9.65
CA ALA A 202 -12.47 4.77 -9.61
C ALA A 202 -13.38 5.37 -8.54
N LEU A 203 -13.14 6.65 -8.22
CA LEU A 203 -14.01 7.40 -7.31
C LEU A 203 -15.41 7.59 -7.93
N ASP A 204 -15.44 8.03 -9.18
CA ASP A 204 -16.64 8.26 -9.99
C ASP A 204 -16.35 7.96 -11.47
N LYS A 205 -17.34 8.20 -12.34
CA LYS A 205 -17.25 7.95 -13.78
C LYS A 205 -16.09 8.67 -14.47
N SER A 206 -15.71 9.84 -13.99
CA SER A 206 -14.65 10.65 -14.59
C SER A 206 -13.25 10.06 -14.34
N GLY A 207 -13.11 9.22 -13.32
CA GLY A 207 -11.86 8.53 -12.99
C GLY A 207 -11.63 7.22 -13.74
N ILE A 208 -12.59 6.73 -14.52
CA ILE A 208 -12.42 5.51 -15.34
C ILE A 208 -11.73 5.87 -16.65
N ASP A 209 -10.70 5.08 -17.02
CA ASP A 209 -10.01 5.26 -18.31
C ASP A 209 -11.04 5.22 -19.47
N PRO A 210 -11.07 6.24 -20.34
CA PRO A 210 -11.96 6.27 -21.50
C PRO A 210 -11.88 5.03 -22.39
N LYS A 211 -10.69 4.39 -22.48
CA LYS A 211 -10.51 3.14 -23.23
C LYS A 211 -11.30 1.99 -22.61
N VAL A 212 -11.35 1.91 -21.29
CA VAL A 212 -12.15 0.89 -20.59
C VAL A 212 -13.63 1.11 -20.86
N ILE A 213 -14.09 2.37 -20.81
CA ILE A 213 -15.50 2.72 -21.13
C ILE A 213 -15.85 2.33 -22.57
N GLU A 214 -14.97 2.64 -23.53
CA GLU A 214 -15.17 2.29 -24.93
C GLU A 214 -15.22 0.78 -25.16
N GLN A 215 -14.31 0.04 -24.55
CA GLN A 215 -14.26 -1.43 -24.61
C GLN A 215 -15.53 -2.07 -24.03
N GLU A 216 -15.97 -1.64 -22.85
CA GLU A 216 -17.18 -2.16 -22.22
C GLU A 216 -18.43 -1.86 -23.06
N ARG A 217 -18.56 -0.63 -23.60
CA ARG A 217 -19.65 -0.27 -24.52
C ARG A 217 -19.66 -1.16 -25.75
N ALA A 218 -18.51 -1.43 -26.37
CA ALA A 218 -18.40 -2.28 -27.55
C ALA A 218 -18.81 -3.74 -27.22
N VAL A 219 -18.38 -4.28 -26.08
CA VAL A 219 -18.77 -5.60 -25.60
C VAL A 219 -20.28 -5.69 -25.39
N TYR A 220 -20.90 -4.69 -24.76
CA TYR A 220 -22.34 -4.68 -24.52
C TYR A 220 -23.14 -4.50 -25.82
N ALA A 221 -22.67 -3.69 -26.79
CA ALA A 221 -23.30 -3.55 -28.09
C ALA A 221 -23.28 -4.87 -28.88
N GLU A 222 -22.14 -5.59 -28.87
CA GLU A 222 -22.01 -6.90 -29.54
C GLU A 222 -22.98 -7.95 -28.96
N GLN A 223 -23.21 -7.95 -27.64
CA GLN A 223 -24.16 -8.86 -26.99
C GLN A 223 -25.60 -8.66 -27.42
N VAL A 224 -25.96 -7.51 -27.97
CA VAL A 224 -27.33 -7.14 -28.32
C VAL A 224 -27.50 -6.73 -29.79
N LYS A 225 -26.50 -6.99 -30.63
CA LYS A 225 -26.46 -6.59 -32.08
C LYS A 225 -27.66 -7.06 -32.93
N ASN A 226 -28.34 -8.10 -32.48
CA ASN A 226 -29.51 -8.66 -33.18
C ASN A 226 -30.82 -7.89 -32.91
N LYS A 227 -30.79 -6.80 -32.13
CA LYS A 227 -31.94 -5.97 -31.82
C LYS A 227 -31.95 -4.71 -32.69
N PRO A 228 -33.13 -4.05 -32.85
CA PRO A 228 -33.19 -2.74 -33.53
C PRO A 228 -32.25 -1.71 -32.90
N ALA A 229 -31.62 -0.85 -33.73
CA ALA A 229 -30.56 0.07 -33.28
C ALA A 229 -30.99 0.95 -32.08
N GLU A 230 -32.20 1.53 -32.12
CA GLU A 230 -32.75 2.36 -31.04
C GLU A 230 -32.87 1.60 -29.70
N ILE A 231 -33.12 0.29 -29.77
CA ILE A 231 -33.17 -0.58 -28.56
C ILE A 231 -31.77 -0.96 -28.10
N VAL A 232 -30.82 -1.14 -29.01
CA VAL A 232 -29.41 -1.44 -28.71
C VAL A 232 -28.81 -0.35 -27.82
N ASP A 233 -28.90 0.92 -28.23
CA ASP A 233 -28.33 2.04 -27.48
C ASP A 233 -28.91 2.13 -26.07
N ARG A 234 -30.23 1.99 -25.94
CA ARG A 234 -30.89 2.02 -24.61
C ARG A 234 -30.45 0.89 -23.70
N ILE A 235 -30.24 -0.31 -24.27
CA ILE A 235 -29.75 -1.46 -23.49
C ILE A 235 -28.27 -1.26 -23.08
N VAL A 236 -27.46 -0.77 -24.02
CA VAL A 236 -26.04 -0.48 -23.75
C VAL A 236 -25.90 0.56 -22.62
N ASP A 237 -26.66 1.66 -22.68
CA ASP A 237 -26.66 2.69 -21.66
C ASP A 237 -27.14 2.14 -20.30
N GLY A 238 -28.14 1.27 -20.28
CA GLY A 238 -28.58 0.59 -19.06
C GLY A 238 -27.49 -0.31 -18.47
N LYS A 239 -26.76 -1.06 -19.31
CA LYS A 239 -25.62 -1.88 -18.87
C LYS A 239 -24.45 -1.03 -18.41
N MET A 240 -24.15 0.08 -19.08
CA MET A 240 -23.12 1.02 -18.65
C MET A 240 -23.44 1.65 -17.28
N ASN A 241 -24.69 2.00 -17.03
CA ASN A 241 -25.10 2.48 -15.70
C ASN A 241 -24.86 1.42 -14.62
N LYS A 242 -25.13 0.15 -14.92
CA LYS A 242 -24.81 -0.95 -14.00
C LYS A 242 -23.31 -1.09 -13.80
N PHE A 243 -22.53 -1.02 -14.88
CA PHE A 243 -21.05 -1.03 -14.80
C PHE A 243 -20.53 0.08 -13.89
N TYR A 244 -21.05 1.31 -14.01
CA TYR A 244 -20.65 2.42 -13.13
C TYR A 244 -21.06 2.17 -11.68
N ALA A 245 -22.27 1.69 -11.43
CA ALA A 245 -22.72 1.35 -10.08
C ALA A 245 -21.90 0.22 -9.43
N GLU A 246 -21.28 -0.66 -10.21
CA GLU A 246 -20.43 -1.72 -9.72
C GLU A 246 -18.96 -1.28 -9.53
N ASN A 247 -18.48 -0.28 -10.30
CA ASN A 247 -17.06 0.05 -10.38
C ASN A 247 -16.69 1.46 -9.87
N CYS A 248 -17.67 2.37 -9.70
CA CYS A 248 -17.43 3.71 -9.16
C CYS A 248 -17.80 3.76 -7.68
N LEU A 249 -16.83 4.06 -6.81
CA LEU A 249 -17.01 4.06 -5.36
C LEU A 249 -18.26 4.81 -4.90
N LEU A 250 -18.47 6.03 -5.41
CA LEU A 250 -19.59 6.88 -4.98
C LEU A 250 -20.96 6.32 -5.35
N GLU A 251 -21.02 5.50 -6.40
CA GLU A 251 -22.25 4.90 -6.92
C GLU A 251 -22.49 3.47 -6.41
N GLN A 252 -21.47 2.83 -5.82
CA GLN A 252 -21.59 1.47 -5.29
C GLN A 252 -22.63 1.41 -4.17
N PRO A 253 -23.50 0.37 -4.16
CA PRO A 253 -24.31 0.03 -2.97
C PRO A 253 -23.40 -0.25 -1.79
N PHE A 254 -23.68 0.35 -0.65
CA PHE A 254 -22.82 0.22 0.52
C PHE A 254 -22.88 -1.18 1.13
N VAL A 255 -21.73 -1.80 1.36
CA VAL A 255 -21.64 -3.23 1.78
C VAL A 255 -22.37 -3.56 3.09
N LYS A 256 -22.57 -2.58 3.99
CA LYS A 256 -23.30 -2.78 5.25
C LYS A 256 -24.78 -2.42 5.19
N ASP A 257 -25.20 -1.69 4.15
CA ASP A 257 -26.60 -1.25 3.92
C ASP A 257 -26.75 -0.95 2.42
N ASP A 258 -27.14 -1.97 1.67
CA ASP A 258 -27.28 -1.90 0.20
C ASP A 258 -28.41 -1.00 -0.30
N SER A 259 -29.27 -0.53 0.60
CA SER A 259 -30.28 0.48 0.29
C SER A 259 -29.71 1.89 0.07
N LYS A 260 -28.42 2.11 0.38
CA LYS A 260 -27.71 3.38 0.25
C LYS A 260 -26.46 3.23 -0.59
N THR A 261 -26.10 4.29 -1.30
CA THR A 261 -24.78 4.39 -1.94
C THR A 261 -23.72 4.85 -0.93
N VAL A 262 -22.46 4.62 -1.26
CA VAL A 262 -21.31 5.12 -0.47
C VAL A 262 -21.36 6.65 -0.32
N SER A 263 -21.77 7.39 -1.39
CA SER A 263 -21.98 8.83 -1.32
C SER A 263 -23.02 9.23 -0.27
N GLN A 264 -24.16 8.54 -0.24
CA GLN A 264 -25.22 8.81 0.72
C GLN A 264 -24.77 8.55 2.17
N VAL A 265 -23.97 7.51 2.40
CA VAL A 265 -23.45 7.19 3.75
C VAL A 265 -22.60 8.32 4.31
N ILE A 266 -21.66 8.86 3.54
CA ILE A 266 -20.80 9.94 4.02
C ILE A 266 -21.56 11.26 4.17
N GLU A 267 -22.51 11.54 3.26
CA GLU A 267 -23.35 12.73 3.31
C GLU A 267 -24.26 12.73 4.56
N GLU A 268 -24.89 11.59 4.87
CA GLU A 268 -25.72 11.45 6.07
C GLU A 268 -24.91 11.63 7.37
N ALA A 269 -23.72 11.02 7.42
CA ALA A 269 -22.83 11.17 8.56
C ALA A 269 -22.38 12.63 8.77
N ALA A 270 -22.09 13.34 7.68
CA ALA A 270 -21.72 14.75 7.73
C ALA A 270 -22.89 15.65 8.11
N LYS A 271 -24.10 15.38 7.61
CA LYS A 271 -25.33 16.09 8.02
C LYS A 271 -25.62 15.93 9.50
N ALA A 272 -25.42 14.73 10.06
CA ALA A 272 -25.56 14.48 11.50
C ALA A 272 -24.53 15.29 12.32
N ALA A 273 -23.38 15.62 11.73
CA ALA A 273 -22.36 16.49 12.33
C ALA A 273 -22.55 17.99 11.99
N VAL A 274 -23.70 18.37 11.43
CA VAL A 274 -24.06 19.74 11.03
C VAL A 274 -23.07 20.33 10.03
N GLY A 275 -22.70 19.56 9.00
CA GLY A 275 -21.80 20.00 7.95
C GLY A 275 -21.88 19.16 6.68
N THR A 276 -20.87 19.27 5.83
CA THR A 276 -20.73 18.50 4.59
C THR A 276 -19.41 17.77 4.56
N ALA A 277 -19.37 16.62 3.87
CA ALA A 277 -18.16 15.87 3.58
C ALA A 277 -18.20 15.33 2.15
N THR A 278 -17.06 15.32 1.50
CA THR A 278 -16.90 14.79 0.14
C THR A 278 -15.69 13.87 0.11
N ILE A 279 -15.83 12.66 -0.41
CA ILE A 279 -14.69 11.76 -0.64
C ILE A 279 -13.84 12.37 -1.73
N LYS A 280 -12.57 12.63 -1.41
CA LYS A 280 -11.61 13.28 -2.30
C LYS A 280 -10.86 12.29 -3.16
N ARG A 281 -10.38 11.23 -2.51
CA ARG A 281 -9.58 10.17 -3.15
C ARG A 281 -9.47 8.95 -2.23
N PHE A 282 -9.11 7.85 -2.83
CA PHE A 282 -8.74 6.63 -2.12
C PHE A 282 -7.61 5.90 -2.85
N VAL A 283 -6.94 5.01 -2.15
CA VAL A 283 -6.05 3.98 -2.72
C VAL A 283 -6.35 2.65 -2.03
N ARG A 284 -6.19 1.57 -2.77
CA ARG A 284 -6.31 0.20 -2.28
C ARG A 284 -5.12 -0.60 -2.80
N TYR A 285 -4.36 -1.18 -1.90
CA TYR A 285 -3.22 -2.03 -2.22
C TYR A 285 -3.48 -3.45 -1.76
N GLU A 286 -3.03 -4.42 -2.56
CA GLU A 286 -3.19 -5.84 -2.29
C GLU A 286 -1.89 -6.55 -2.66
N VAL A 287 -1.43 -7.44 -1.78
CA VAL A 287 -0.26 -8.31 -2.00
C VAL A 287 -0.73 -9.75 -2.12
N GLY A 288 -0.44 -10.38 -3.27
CA GLY A 288 -0.77 -11.79 -3.52
C GLY A 288 -1.82 -12.03 -4.57
#